data_687fc5bb7f745910034c534de294b44f
#
_entry.id   687fc5bb7f745910034c534de294b44f
#
_cell.length_a   1.000
_cell.length_b   1.000
_cell.length_c   1.000
_cell.angle_alpha   90.00
_cell.angle_beta   90.00
_cell.angle_gamma   90.00
#
_symmetry.space_group_name_H-M   'P 1'
#
loop_
_entity.id
_entity.type
_entity.pdbx_description
1 polymer ?
#
loop_
_entity_poly.entity_id
_entity_poly.type
_entity_poly.pdbx_seq_one_letter_code
_entity_poly.pdbx_strand_id
1 'polypeptide(L)'
;MRLYCPAGKKKGKVLFMKKFVCSVCGYVHFGDEAPEKCPQCKAPREKFKEAIEDGFAAWADEHKIGVAKDLDPEVVEGLKMNFMGECTEVGMYLAMSRQADREGYPEVAEAYKRIAYEEAEHAAKFAELLGEVVFPSTEENLKARVAAEHGACQGKKDLATKAKQLNYDAVHDTVHEMCKDEARHGMAFKGLLERYFGK
;
A
#
# COMPACT_ATOMS: atom_id res chain seq x y z
N MET A 1 -16.55 -32.14 -4.19
CA MET A 1 -17.31 -32.96 -3.23
C MET A 1 -18.58 -32.20 -2.89
N ARG A 2 -19.73 -32.64 -3.45
CA ARG A 2 -21.02 -31.96 -3.27
C ARG A 2 -21.58 -32.33 -1.90
N LEU A 3 -21.82 -31.38 -1.05
CA LEU A 3 -22.54 -31.58 0.21
C LEU A 3 -24.05 -31.53 -0.06
N TYR A 4 -24.70 -32.61 0.28
CA TYR A 4 -26.12 -32.93 0.12
C TYR A 4 -26.93 -32.12 1.13
N CYS A 5 -27.93 -31.38 0.66
CA CYS A 5 -28.90 -30.69 1.51
C CYS A 5 -30.23 -31.47 1.48
N PRO A 6 -30.78 -31.94 2.60
CA PRO A 6 -32.10 -32.56 2.60
C PRO A 6 -33.19 -31.49 2.65
N ALA A 7 -34.14 -31.58 1.70
CA ALA A 7 -35.34 -30.78 1.65
C ALA A 7 -36.37 -31.23 2.71
N GLY A 8 -36.77 -30.33 3.59
CA GLY A 8 -37.85 -30.52 4.53
C GLY A 8 -38.53 -29.20 4.87
N LYS A 9 -39.72 -28.96 4.30
CA LYS A 9 -40.57 -27.78 4.51
C LYS A 9 -41.05 -27.67 5.96
N LYS A 10 -40.66 -26.57 6.65
CA LYS A 10 -41.53 -25.87 7.62
C LYS A 10 -41.10 -24.40 7.62
N LYS A 11 -42.06 -23.46 7.45
CA LYS A 11 -41.88 -22.02 7.64
C LYS A 11 -41.58 -21.77 9.12
N GLY A 12 -40.31 -21.87 9.49
CA GLY A 12 -39.77 -21.43 10.75
C GLY A 12 -38.86 -20.24 10.49
N LYS A 13 -38.97 -19.21 11.32
CA LYS A 13 -38.04 -18.08 11.38
C LYS A 13 -36.63 -18.65 11.31
N VAL A 14 -35.91 -18.39 10.23
CA VAL A 14 -34.49 -18.74 10.13
C VAL A 14 -33.79 -17.81 11.12
N LEU A 15 -33.47 -18.31 12.30
CA LEU A 15 -32.53 -17.65 13.20
C LEU A 15 -31.18 -17.74 12.53
N PHE A 16 -30.71 -16.65 11.99
CA PHE A 16 -29.29 -16.50 11.58
C PHE A 16 -28.46 -16.49 12.86
N MET A 17 -27.88 -17.62 13.21
CA MET A 17 -26.89 -17.66 14.29
C MET A 17 -25.69 -16.84 13.86
N LYS A 18 -25.31 -15.87 14.68
CA LYS A 18 -24.12 -15.07 14.48
C LYS A 18 -22.86 -15.95 14.58
N LYS A 19 -21.85 -15.60 13.82
CA LYS A 19 -20.55 -16.27 13.81
C LYS A 19 -19.52 -15.37 14.46
N PHE A 20 -18.80 -15.87 15.45
CA PHE A 20 -17.77 -15.15 16.17
C PHE A 20 -16.42 -15.85 16.00
N VAL A 21 -15.35 -15.09 15.75
CA VAL A 21 -13.97 -15.60 15.61
C VAL A 21 -13.11 -15.04 16.71
N CYS A 22 -12.42 -15.92 17.43
CA CYS A 22 -11.45 -15.53 18.44
C CYS A 22 -10.20 -14.92 17.77
N SER A 23 -9.88 -13.66 18.05
CA SER A 23 -8.73 -12.95 17.49
C SER A 23 -7.36 -13.46 18.01
N VAL A 24 -7.35 -14.34 19.03
CA VAL A 24 -6.12 -14.90 19.60
C VAL A 24 -5.74 -16.23 18.94
N CYS A 25 -6.72 -17.12 18.66
CA CYS A 25 -6.42 -18.47 18.16
C CYS A 25 -7.24 -18.89 16.93
N GLY A 26 -8.11 -18.03 16.41
CA GLY A 26 -8.94 -18.35 15.24
C GLY A 26 -10.13 -19.27 15.51
N TYR A 27 -10.41 -19.66 16.78
CA TYR A 27 -11.56 -20.50 17.11
C TYR A 27 -12.87 -19.83 16.68
N VAL A 28 -13.73 -20.61 16.01
CA VAL A 28 -15.01 -20.14 15.50
C VAL A 28 -16.16 -20.62 16.41
N HIS A 29 -17.01 -19.68 16.84
CA HIS A 29 -18.21 -19.93 17.61
C HIS A 29 -19.46 -19.50 16.83
N PHE A 30 -20.51 -20.31 16.86
CA PHE A 30 -21.82 -19.98 16.31
C PHE A 30 -22.84 -19.84 17.46
N GLY A 31 -23.51 -18.71 17.55
CA GLY A 31 -24.50 -18.44 18.59
C GLY A 31 -25.02 -17.00 18.51
N ASP A 32 -25.92 -16.64 19.41
CA ASP A 32 -26.47 -15.28 19.50
C ASP A 32 -25.43 -14.28 20.03
N GLU A 33 -24.48 -14.78 20.87
CA GLU A 33 -23.42 -14.00 21.49
C GLU A 33 -22.09 -14.78 21.51
N ALA A 34 -20.99 -14.05 21.60
CA ALA A 34 -19.68 -14.65 21.80
C ALA A 34 -19.58 -15.30 23.19
N PRO A 35 -18.88 -16.45 23.33
CA PRO A 35 -18.72 -17.12 24.62
C PRO A 35 -17.90 -16.25 25.60
N GLU A 36 -18.15 -16.37 26.89
CA GLU A 36 -17.40 -15.61 27.92
C GLU A 36 -15.88 -15.85 27.88
N LYS A 37 -15.52 -17.07 27.52
CA LYS A 37 -14.11 -17.46 27.34
C LYS A 37 -13.98 -18.38 26.14
N CYS A 38 -12.94 -18.19 25.37
CA CYS A 38 -12.62 -19.08 24.25
C CYS A 38 -12.39 -20.52 24.73
N PRO A 39 -13.12 -21.52 24.22
CA PRO A 39 -12.93 -22.92 24.62
C PRO A 39 -11.50 -23.42 24.37
N GLN A 40 -10.84 -22.91 23.33
CA GLN A 40 -9.54 -23.35 22.89
C GLN A 40 -8.40 -22.65 23.64
N CYS A 41 -8.35 -21.31 23.68
CA CYS A 41 -7.21 -20.56 24.22
C CYS A 41 -7.52 -19.81 25.52
N LYS A 42 -8.76 -19.91 26.04
CA LYS A 42 -9.23 -19.25 27.28
C LYS A 42 -9.26 -17.71 27.21
N ALA A 43 -9.03 -17.10 26.04
CA ALA A 43 -9.14 -15.67 25.87
C ALA A 43 -10.57 -15.18 26.23
N PRO A 44 -10.71 -13.99 26.82
CA PRO A 44 -12.01 -13.47 27.25
C PRO A 44 -12.88 -13.05 26.04
N ARG A 45 -14.18 -12.83 26.27
CA ARG A 45 -15.22 -12.50 25.26
C ARG A 45 -14.80 -11.35 24.34
N GLU A 46 -14.13 -10.33 24.86
CA GLU A 46 -13.71 -9.13 24.13
C GLU A 46 -12.72 -9.43 23.01
N LYS A 47 -12.14 -10.64 23.01
CA LYS A 47 -11.25 -11.10 21.94
C LYS A 47 -12.00 -11.80 20.78
N PHE A 48 -13.34 -11.89 20.84
CA PHE A 48 -14.12 -12.36 19.73
C PHE A 48 -14.59 -11.21 18.84
N LYS A 49 -14.51 -11.41 17.51
CA LYS A 49 -15.05 -10.51 16.50
C LYS A 49 -16.22 -11.22 15.80
N GLU A 50 -17.33 -10.50 15.56
CA GLU A 50 -18.43 -11.00 14.74
C GLU A 50 -17.99 -11.11 13.27
N ALA A 51 -18.26 -12.24 12.61
CA ALA A 51 -17.94 -12.43 11.20
C ALA A 51 -18.93 -11.66 10.31
N ILE A 52 -18.43 -11.04 9.26
CA ILE A 52 -19.24 -10.29 8.28
C ILE A 52 -20.07 -11.26 7.42
N GLU A 53 -21.25 -10.84 6.96
CA GLU A 53 -22.26 -11.67 6.23
C GLU A 53 -21.85 -12.14 4.83
N ASP A 54 -20.64 -11.85 4.36
CA ASP A 54 -20.12 -12.28 3.05
C ASP A 54 -19.67 -13.76 2.97
N GLY A 55 -19.88 -14.51 4.05
CA GLY A 55 -19.56 -15.95 4.15
C GLY A 55 -18.10 -16.24 4.54
N PHE A 56 -17.28 -15.23 4.75
CA PHE A 56 -15.92 -15.38 5.25
C PHE A 56 -15.85 -15.12 6.77
N ALA A 57 -14.96 -15.84 7.47
CA ALA A 57 -14.65 -15.54 8.86
C ALA A 57 -13.92 -14.20 8.95
N ALA A 58 -14.25 -13.39 9.98
CA ALA A 58 -13.45 -12.21 10.27
C ALA A 58 -12.00 -12.62 10.54
N TRP A 59 -11.06 -11.89 9.97
CA TRP A 59 -9.64 -12.13 10.22
C TRP A 59 -9.33 -11.88 11.68
N ALA A 60 -8.41 -12.67 12.25
CA ALA A 60 -8.00 -12.54 13.65
C ALA A 60 -7.35 -11.17 13.91
N ASP A 61 -6.68 -10.63 12.90
CA ASP A 61 -6.11 -9.28 12.89
C ASP A 61 -6.12 -8.73 11.46
N GLU A 62 -5.92 -7.44 11.31
CA GLU A 62 -5.94 -6.74 10.04
C GLU A 62 -4.71 -5.85 9.91
N HIS A 63 -4.10 -5.84 8.72
CA HIS A 63 -3.12 -4.83 8.36
C HIS A 63 -3.82 -3.48 8.20
N LYS A 64 -3.32 -2.45 8.91
CA LYS A 64 -3.90 -1.10 8.89
C LYS A 64 -2.87 -0.08 8.45
N ILE A 65 -3.26 0.73 7.47
CA ILE A 65 -2.49 1.89 7.03
C ILE A 65 -2.77 3.06 7.98
N GLY A 66 -1.72 3.80 8.35
CA GLY A 66 -1.84 5.02 9.15
C GLY A 66 -1.96 4.77 10.67
N VAL A 67 -1.39 3.67 11.16
CA VAL A 67 -1.39 3.36 12.60
C VAL A 67 -0.60 4.37 13.44
N ALA A 68 0.25 5.18 12.80
CA ALA A 68 1.07 6.19 13.47
C ALA A 68 0.40 7.58 13.56
N LYS A 69 -0.80 7.78 12.98
CA LYS A 69 -1.44 9.11 12.88
C LYS A 69 -1.67 9.82 14.21
N ASP A 70 -1.95 9.07 15.27
CA ASP A 70 -2.31 9.60 16.59
C ASP A 70 -1.24 9.30 17.64
N LEU A 71 -0.01 8.99 17.21
CA LEU A 71 1.11 8.74 18.11
C LEU A 71 1.77 10.06 18.57
N ASP A 72 2.75 9.92 19.45
CA ASP A 72 3.56 11.04 19.91
C ASP A 72 4.16 11.81 18.72
N PRO A 73 4.08 13.18 18.72
CA PRO A 73 4.55 13.99 17.59
C PRO A 73 6.04 13.79 17.24
N GLU A 74 6.90 13.56 18.24
CA GLU A 74 8.33 13.32 17.99
C GLU A 74 8.55 11.98 17.27
N VAL A 75 7.76 10.95 17.60
CA VAL A 75 7.78 9.66 16.89
C VAL A 75 7.31 9.84 15.46
N VAL A 76 6.19 10.55 15.26
CA VAL A 76 5.64 10.81 13.91
C VAL A 76 6.63 11.58 13.04
N GLU A 77 7.25 12.62 13.59
CA GLU A 77 8.28 13.39 12.86
C GLU A 77 9.50 12.53 12.53
N GLY A 78 9.96 11.70 13.46
CA GLY A 78 11.02 10.72 13.21
C GLY A 78 10.69 9.77 12.07
N LEU A 79 9.46 9.25 12.00
CA LEU A 79 9.00 8.39 10.91
C LEU A 79 9.01 9.15 9.56
N LYS A 80 8.58 10.41 9.52
CA LYS A 80 8.61 11.25 8.30
C LYS A 80 10.03 11.52 7.82
N MET A 81 10.94 11.83 8.73
CA MET A 81 12.35 12.05 8.40
C MET A 81 12.97 10.77 7.81
N ASN A 82 12.73 9.61 8.41
CA ASN A 82 13.20 8.34 7.89
C ASN A 82 12.58 8.04 6.52
N PHE A 83 11.26 8.19 6.35
CA PHE A 83 10.61 8.03 5.04
C PHE A 83 11.29 8.85 3.94
N MET A 84 11.57 10.13 4.19
CA MET A 84 12.25 11.00 3.23
C MET A 84 13.71 10.58 3.00
N GLY A 85 14.40 10.12 4.04
CA GLY A 85 15.75 9.59 3.97
C GLY A 85 15.82 8.38 3.03
N GLU A 86 15.02 7.37 3.29
CA GLU A 86 14.94 6.14 2.48
C GLU A 86 14.59 6.43 1.01
N CYS A 87 13.60 7.28 0.76
CA CYS A 87 13.26 7.70 -0.61
C CYS A 87 14.44 8.37 -1.34
N THR A 88 15.24 9.15 -0.62
CA THR A 88 16.44 9.80 -1.15
C THR A 88 17.53 8.77 -1.44
N GLU A 89 17.76 7.83 -0.54
CA GLU A 89 18.77 6.77 -0.68
C GLU A 89 18.50 5.84 -1.84
N VAL A 90 17.24 5.52 -2.13
CA VAL A 90 16.87 4.79 -3.36
C VAL A 90 17.44 5.47 -4.61
N GLY A 91 17.22 6.77 -4.75
CA GLY A 91 17.71 7.55 -5.90
C GLY A 91 19.24 7.64 -5.93
N MET A 92 19.85 7.91 -4.79
CA MET A 92 21.31 8.00 -4.61
C MET A 92 21.99 6.68 -5.00
N TYR A 93 21.57 5.56 -4.43
CA TYR A 93 22.22 4.27 -4.67
C TYR A 93 22.03 3.79 -6.11
N LEU A 94 20.90 4.04 -6.74
CA LEU A 94 20.72 3.77 -8.16
C LEU A 94 21.65 4.63 -9.04
N ALA A 95 21.90 5.89 -8.67
CA ALA A 95 22.86 6.75 -9.37
C ALA A 95 24.31 6.28 -9.15
N MET A 96 24.66 5.91 -7.92
CA MET A 96 25.98 5.34 -7.57
C MET A 96 26.22 4.00 -8.28
N SER A 97 25.20 3.16 -8.40
CA SER A 97 25.26 1.92 -9.19
C SER A 97 25.65 2.19 -10.63
N ARG A 98 25.01 3.16 -11.29
CA ARG A 98 25.34 3.54 -12.68
C ARG A 98 26.77 4.08 -12.79
N GLN A 99 27.26 4.81 -11.79
CA GLN A 99 28.62 5.32 -11.78
C GLN A 99 29.65 4.20 -11.61
N ALA A 100 29.43 3.28 -10.68
CA ALA A 100 30.28 2.12 -10.49
C ALA A 100 30.37 1.24 -11.76
N ASP A 101 29.25 1.09 -12.46
CA ASP A 101 29.21 0.34 -13.72
C ASP A 101 30.06 1.03 -14.83
N ARG A 102 29.95 2.36 -14.96
CA ARG A 102 30.79 3.15 -15.91
C ARG A 102 32.28 3.05 -15.60
N GLU A 103 32.63 2.93 -14.33
CA GLU A 103 34.04 2.78 -13.87
C GLU A 103 34.56 1.35 -13.99
N GLY A 104 33.72 0.38 -14.35
CA GLY A 104 34.09 -1.02 -14.50
C GLY A 104 34.06 -1.83 -13.21
N TYR A 105 33.23 -1.42 -12.21
CA TYR A 105 33.03 -2.12 -10.95
C TYR A 105 31.63 -2.77 -10.88
N PRO A 106 31.32 -3.79 -11.71
CA PRO A 106 29.97 -4.36 -11.81
C PRO A 106 29.47 -4.99 -10.51
N GLU A 107 30.34 -5.54 -9.67
CA GLU A 107 29.95 -6.12 -8.38
C GLU A 107 29.50 -5.02 -7.39
N VAL A 108 30.17 -3.85 -7.41
CA VAL A 108 29.80 -2.69 -6.61
C VAL A 108 28.49 -2.10 -7.12
N ALA A 109 28.35 -2.01 -8.44
CA ALA A 109 27.12 -1.53 -9.07
C ALA A 109 25.90 -2.40 -8.67
N GLU A 110 26.05 -3.72 -8.68
CA GLU A 110 24.99 -4.64 -8.29
C GLU A 110 24.67 -4.58 -6.79
N ALA A 111 25.70 -4.39 -5.94
CA ALA A 111 25.49 -4.19 -4.50
C ALA A 111 24.65 -2.93 -4.22
N TYR A 112 24.98 -1.78 -4.84
CA TYR A 112 24.19 -0.56 -4.72
C TYR A 112 22.76 -0.73 -5.19
N LYS A 113 22.54 -1.39 -6.33
CA LYS A 113 21.22 -1.64 -6.86
C LYS A 113 20.35 -2.47 -5.91
N ARG A 114 20.93 -3.55 -5.36
CA ARG A 114 20.24 -4.41 -4.40
C ARG A 114 19.85 -3.64 -3.14
N ILE A 115 20.78 -2.86 -2.58
CA ILE A 115 20.51 -2.05 -1.37
C ILE A 115 19.44 -1.00 -1.67
N ALA A 116 19.47 -0.35 -2.84
CA ALA A 116 18.42 0.60 -3.21
C ALA A 116 17.00 -0.01 -3.17
N TYR A 117 16.83 -1.29 -3.51
CA TYR A 117 15.55 -1.98 -3.37
C TYR A 117 15.20 -2.30 -1.92
N GLU A 118 16.18 -2.56 -1.07
CA GLU A 118 15.96 -2.74 0.38
C GLU A 118 15.47 -1.43 1.01
N GLU A 119 16.06 -0.27 0.63
CA GLU A 119 15.60 1.06 1.08
C GLU A 119 14.20 1.41 0.55
N ALA A 120 13.86 0.97 -0.66
CA ALA A 120 12.50 1.14 -1.17
C ALA A 120 11.46 0.39 -0.31
N GLU A 121 11.79 -0.81 0.19
CA GLU A 121 10.95 -1.56 1.12
C GLU A 121 10.84 -0.87 2.50
N HIS A 122 11.93 -0.26 2.99
CA HIS A 122 11.88 0.54 4.22
C HIS A 122 10.98 1.77 4.04
N ALA A 123 11.14 2.51 2.94
CA ALA A 123 10.29 3.65 2.61
C ALA A 123 8.81 3.24 2.54
N ALA A 124 8.49 2.10 1.91
CA ALA A 124 7.12 1.59 1.83
C ALA A 124 6.53 1.34 3.22
N LYS A 125 7.28 0.72 4.14
CA LYS A 125 6.83 0.47 5.52
C LYS A 125 6.57 1.76 6.29
N PHE A 126 7.43 2.77 6.17
CA PHE A 126 7.20 4.09 6.77
C PHE A 126 5.98 4.78 6.17
N ALA A 127 5.77 4.68 4.85
CA ALA A 127 4.59 5.22 4.20
C ALA A 127 3.29 4.59 4.71
N GLU A 128 3.28 3.27 4.92
CA GLU A 128 2.14 2.54 5.48
C GLU A 128 1.87 2.93 6.94
N LEU A 129 2.90 3.05 7.78
CA LEU A 129 2.76 3.50 9.16
C LEU A 129 2.16 4.90 9.24
N LEU A 130 2.64 5.83 8.43
CA LEU A 130 2.19 7.21 8.40
C LEU A 130 0.78 7.37 7.78
N GLY A 131 0.47 6.63 6.71
CA GLY A 131 -0.80 6.73 6.00
C GLY A 131 -1.09 8.11 5.41
N GLU A 132 -0.04 8.88 5.07
CA GLU A 132 -0.16 10.22 4.48
C GLU A 132 -0.14 10.19 2.95
N VAL A 133 0.67 9.30 2.37
CA VAL A 133 0.84 9.16 0.92
C VAL A 133 0.21 7.88 0.35
N VAL A 134 -0.26 7.00 1.23
CA VAL A 134 -0.94 5.75 0.90
C VAL A 134 -2.30 5.72 1.59
N PHE A 135 -3.35 5.44 0.82
CA PHE A 135 -4.72 5.30 1.31
C PHE A 135 -5.12 3.83 1.43
N PRO A 136 -6.04 3.47 2.34
CA PRO A 136 -6.57 2.09 2.43
C PRO A 136 -7.34 1.63 1.19
N SER A 137 -7.70 2.55 0.29
CA SER A 137 -8.44 2.30 -0.94
C SER A 137 -7.54 2.36 -2.17
N THR A 138 -7.51 1.28 -2.97
CA THR A 138 -6.81 1.28 -4.27
C THR A 138 -7.39 2.32 -5.24
N GLU A 139 -8.71 2.56 -5.20
CA GLU A 139 -9.36 3.58 -6.02
C GLU A 139 -8.84 4.98 -5.67
N GLU A 140 -8.75 5.30 -4.37
CA GLU A 140 -8.23 6.59 -3.90
C GLU A 140 -6.74 6.76 -4.24
N ASN A 141 -5.93 5.71 -4.07
CA ASN A 141 -4.53 5.72 -4.47
C ASN A 141 -4.38 6.00 -5.97
N LEU A 142 -5.15 5.35 -6.84
CA LEU A 142 -5.11 5.59 -8.28
C LEU A 142 -5.54 7.01 -8.63
N LYS A 143 -6.62 7.55 -8.04
CA LYS A 143 -7.06 8.94 -8.24
C LYS A 143 -5.96 9.95 -7.88
N ALA A 144 -5.35 9.76 -6.71
CA ALA A 144 -4.28 10.61 -6.24
C ALA A 144 -3.05 10.56 -7.17
N ARG A 145 -2.69 9.37 -7.66
CA ARG A 145 -1.56 9.22 -8.59
C ARG A 145 -1.83 9.85 -9.93
N VAL A 146 -3.00 9.66 -10.55
CA VAL A 146 -3.36 10.34 -11.81
C VAL A 146 -3.17 11.85 -11.70
N ALA A 147 -3.64 12.46 -10.61
CA ALA A 147 -3.50 13.89 -10.37
C ALA A 147 -2.03 14.31 -10.17
N ALA A 148 -1.26 13.52 -9.41
CA ALA A 148 0.15 13.80 -9.14
C ALA A 148 1.02 13.67 -10.39
N GLU A 149 0.83 12.62 -11.20
CA GLU A 149 1.56 12.44 -12.47
C GLU A 149 1.27 13.58 -13.47
N HIS A 150 0.02 14.06 -13.51
CA HIS A 150 -0.33 15.22 -14.34
C HIS A 150 0.45 16.47 -13.88
N GLY A 151 0.51 16.74 -12.58
CA GLY A 151 1.28 17.87 -12.05
C GLY A 151 2.79 17.71 -12.27
N ALA A 152 3.33 16.49 -12.05
CA ALA A 152 4.74 16.18 -12.28
C ALA A 152 5.14 16.32 -13.76
N CYS A 153 4.28 15.90 -14.68
CA CYS A 153 4.47 16.10 -16.11
C CYS A 153 4.56 17.59 -16.47
N GLN A 154 3.62 18.42 -15.96
CA GLN A 154 3.66 19.85 -16.21
C GLN A 154 4.91 20.51 -15.62
N GLY A 155 5.23 20.24 -14.36
CA GLY A 155 6.42 20.80 -13.70
C GLY A 155 7.73 20.43 -14.42
N LYS A 156 7.88 19.17 -14.87
CA LYS A 156 9.03 18.76 -15.64
C LYS A 156 9.07 19.43 -17.03
N LYS A 157 7.92 19.64 -17.65
CA LYS A 157 7.82 20.39 -18.92
C LYS A 157 8.32 21.82 -18.75
N ASP A 158 7.90 22.51 -17.71
CA ASP A 158 8.29 23.88 -17.44
C ASP A 158 9.80 24.00 -17.15
N LEU A 159 10.32 23.07 -16.32
CA LEU A 159 11.77 22.99 -16.02
C LEU A 159 12.60 22.72 -17.28
N ALA A 160 12.20 21.75 -18.11
CA ALA A 160 12.88 21.45 -19.37
C ALA A 160 12.87 22.65 -20.32
N THR A 161 11.74 23.37 -20.44
CA THR A 161 11.62 24.57 -21.24
C THR A 161 12.58 25.65 -20.75
N LYS A 162 12.67 25.87 -19.44
CA LYS A 162 13.60 26.82 -18.83
C LYS A 162 15.06 26.44 -19.08
N ALA A 163 15.41 25.16 -18.93
CA ALA A 163 16.75 24.66 -19.23
C ALA A 163 17.14 24.92 -20.71
N LYS A 164 16.21 24.69 -21.64
CA LYS A 164 16.45 24.98 -23.07
C LYS A 164 16.71 26.46 -23.35
N GLN A 165 15.94 27.35 -22.71
CA GLN A 165 16.12 28.81 -22.84
C GLN A 165 17.51 29.27 -22.33
N LEU A 166 18.09 28.53 -21.39
CA LEU A 166 19.42 28.79 -20.81
C LEU A 166 20.55 28.02 -21.53
N ASN A 167 20.26 27.29 -22.61
CA ASN A 167 21.19 26.44 -23.34
C ASN A 167 21.78 25.29 -22.51
N TYR A 168 21.03 24.76 -21.55
CA TYR A 168 21.40 23.58 -20.76
C TYR A 168 20.83 22.31 -21.41
N ASP A 169 21.34 21.97 -22.61
CA ASP A 169 20.75 20.91 -23.45
C ASP A 169 20.69 19.55 -22.75
N ALA A 170 21.74 19.13 -22.05
CA ALA A 170 21.75 17.85 -21.32
C ALA A 170 20.68 17.77 -20.22
N VAL A 171 20.43 18.91 -19.54
CA VAL A 171 19.36 19.00 -18.52
C VAL A 171 18.00 18.97 -19.20
N HIS A 172 17.83 19.78 -20.27
CA HIS A 172 16.60 19.79 -21.06
C HIS A 172 16.22 18.39 -21.52
N ASP A 173 17.13 17.69 -22.19
CA ASP A 173 16.87 16.40 -22.81
C ASP A 173 16.45 15.36 -21.75
N THR A 174 17.21 15.30 -20.65
CA THR A 174 16.93 14.38 -19.56
C THR A 174 15.57 14.65 -18.91
N VAL A 175 15.26 15.90 -18.57
CA VAL A 175 14.03 16.25 -17.88
C VAL A 175 12.82 16.17 -18.82
N HIS A 176 13.01 16.45 -20.12
CA HIS A 176 11.95 16.32 -21.12
C HIS A 176 11.54 14.85 -21.35
N GLU A 177 12.49 13.92 -21.35
CA GLU A 177 12.14 12.49 -21.41
C GLU A 177 11.38 12.06 -20.15
N MET A 178 11.82 12.48 -18.96
CA MET A 178 11.07 12.22 -17.72
C MET A 178 9.64 12.81 -17.77
N CYS A 179 9.45 14.00 -18.36
CA CYS A 179 8.11 14.57 -18.55
C CYS A 179 7.19 13.64 -19.38
N LYS A 180 7.72 12.99 -20.40
CA LYS A 180 6.97 12.00 -21.22
C LYS A 180 6.66 10.74 -20.42
N ASP A 181 7.58 10.31 -19.53
CA ASP A 181 7.35 9.18 -18.64
C ASP A 181 6.21 9.47 -17.66
N GLU A 182 6.14 10.67 -17.06
CA GLU A 182 5.03 11.05 -16.17
C GLU A 182 3.68 11.03 -16.91
N ALA A 183 3.65 11.49 -18.15
CA ALA A 183 2.44 11.40 -18.96
C ALA A 183 2.02 9.94 -19.21
N ARG A 184 2.98 9.05 -19.48
CA ARG A 184 2.74 7.60 -19.64
C ARG A 184 2.27 6.95 -18.35
N HIS A 185 2.87 7.30 -17.20
CA HIS A 185 2.44 6.82 -15.88
C HIS A 185 1.01 7.26 -15.58
N GLY A 186 0.70 8.54 -15.75
CA GLY A 186 -0.64 9.08 -15.55
C GLY A 186 -1.70 8.42 -16.43
N MET A 187 -1.40 8.17 -17.71
CA MET A 187 -2.30 7.43 -18.61
C MET A 187 -2.49 5.97 -18.16
N ALA A 188 -1.44 5.31 -17.68
CA ALA A 188 -1.52 3.94 -17.19
C ALA A 188 -2.42 3.86 -15.94
N PHE A 189 -2.20 4.73 -14.95
CA PHE A 189 -3.04 4.80 -13.74
C PHE A 189 -4.50 5.16 -14.08
N LYS A 190 -4.73 6.10 -15.00
CA LYS A 190 -6.07 6.45 -15.47
C LYS A 190 -6.77 5.26 -16.11
N GLY A 191 -6.09 4.53 -16.99
CA GLY A 191 -6.64 3.33 -17.62
C GLY A 191 -7.02 2.23 -16.62
N LEU A 192 -6.19 2.03 -15.57
CA LEU A 192 -6.51 1.10 -14.48
C LEU A 192 -7.70 1.60 -13.64
N LEU A 193 -7.75 2.89 -13.32
CA LEU A 193 -8.87 3.50 -12.60
C LEU A 193 -10.19 3.30 -13.35
N GLU A 194 -10.22 3.59 -14.65
CA GLU A 194 -11.40 3.42 -15.50
C GLU A 194 -11.81 1.95 -15.62
N ARG A 195 -10.85 1.04 -15.76
CA ARG A 195 -11.09 -0.40 -15.92
C ARG A 195 -11.73 -1.04 -14.69
N TYR A 196 -11.25 -0.69 -13.49
CA TYR A 196 -11.66 -1.38 -12.26
C TYR A 196 -12.71 -0.62 -11.45
N PHE A 197 -12.78 0.71 -11.59
CA PHE A 197 -13.64 1.58 -10.79
C PHE A 197 -14.50 2.52 -11.64
N GLY A 198 -14.33 2.55 -12.98
CA GLY A 198 -15.21 3.27 -13.90
C GLY A 198 -16.55 2.55 -14.00
N LYS A 199 -17.64 3.26 -13.67
CA LYS A 199 -19.03 2.79 -13.83
C LYS A 199 -19.62 3.32 -15.13
#